data_c9acc22dd4e95278847ec0471a6f00c5
#
_entry.id   c9acc22dd4e95278847ec0471a6f00c5
#
_cell.length_a   1.000
_cell.length_b   1.000
_cell.length_c   1.000
_cell.angle_alpha   90.00
_cell.angle_beta   90.00
_cell.angle_gamma   90.00
#
_symmetry.space_group_name_H-M   'P 1'
#
loop_
_entity.id
_entity.type
_entity.pdbx_description
1 polymer ?
#
loop_
_entity_poly.entity_id
_entity_poly.type
_entity_poly.pdbx_seq_one_letter_code
_entity_poly.pdbx_strand_id
1 'polypeptide(L)' 'MTDSGAVLPWLVIRQDDNGNRYRVGRYATQDEAQRIADGLHRHGHEQLYWVERASQSARP' A
#
# COMPACT_ATOMS: atom_id res chain seq x y z
N MET A 1 -20.10 14.25 0.51
CA MET A 1 -19.71 13.85 0.56
C MET A 1 -18.94 13.27 0.39
N THR A 2 -18.81 13.12 0.50
CA THR A 2 -18.35 12.64 0.51
C THR A 2 -17.61 11.97 0.25
N ASP A 3 -17.31 11.76 0.55
CA ASP A 3 -16.56 11.08 0.49
C ASP A 3 -16.26 10.37 -0.48
N SER A 4 -16.84 10.58 -0.93
CA SER A 4 -16.76 9.83 -2.01
C SER A 4 -15.45 9.77 -2.56
N GLY A 5 -14.82 10.77 -2.65
CA GLY A 5 -13.50 10.72 -3.11
C GLY A 5 -12.65 9.86 -2.26
N ALA A 6 -13.23 9.40 -1.23
CA ALA A 6 -12.48 8.60 -0.31
C ALA A 6 -12.17 7.22 -0.79
N VAL A 7 -12.63 6.85 -1.93
CA VAL A 7 -12.39 5.50 -2.40
C VAL A 7 -10.99 5.39 -2.93
N LEU A 8 -10.09 4.91 -2.10
CA LEU A 8 -8.72 4.67 -2.47
C LEU A 8 -8.42 3.22 -2.14
N PRO A 9 -8.73 2.31 -3.05
CA PRO A 9 -8.71 0.89 -2.73
C PRO A 9 -7.34 0.25 -2.71
N TRP A 10 -6.33 0.94 -3.16
CA TRP A 10 -5.01 0.33 -3.25
C TRP A 10 -4.11 0.82 -2.15
N LEU A 11 -3.50 -0.10 -1.41
CA LEU A 11 -2.62 0.21 -0.31
C LEU A 11 -1.21 -0.19 -0.64
N VAL A 12 -0.26 0.60 -0.16
CA VAL A 12 1.13 0.19 -0.18
C VAL A 12 1.50 -0.20 1.23
N ILE A 13 2.05 -1.38 1.39
CA ILE A 13 2.40 -1.94 2.69
C ILE A 13 3.91 -2.11 2.78
N ARG A 14 4.46 -1.78 3.93
CA ARG A 14 5.86 -2.00 4.22
C ARG A 14 5.96 -3.01 5.35
N GLN A 15 6.88 -3.94 5.22
CA GLN A 15 7.13 -4.90 6.28
C GLN A 15 8.59 -4.81 6.68
N ASP A 16 8.87 -4.65 7.96
CA ASP A 16 10.24 -4.52 8.41
C ASP A 16 10.83 -5.89 8.77
N ASP A 17 12.04 -5.89 9.29
CA ASP A 17 12.74 -7.11 9.62
C ASP A 17 12.07 -7.92 10.70
N ASN A 18 11.32 -7.26 11.52
CA ASN A 18 10.65 -7.93 12.64
C ASN A 18 9.29 -8.49 12.24
N GLY A 19 8.91 -8.31 11.00
CA GLY A 19 7.63 -8.78 10.55
C GLY A 19 6.47 -7.83 10.78
N ASN A 20 6.76 -6.62 11.26
CA ASN A 20 5.72 -5.63 11.47
C ASN A 20 5.32 -5.01 10.14
N ARG A 21 4.03 -4.81 9.98
CA ARG A 21 3.50 -4.27 8.74
C ARG A 21 2.95 -2.89 8.98
N TYR A 22 3.23 -1.99 8.05
CA TYR A 22 2.80 -0.61 8.15
C TYR A 22 2.15 -0.18 6.86
N ARG A 23 1.10 0.61 6.96
CA ARG A 23 0.47 1.17 5.79
C ARG A 23 1.23 2.43 5.41
N VAL A 24 1.80 2.44 4.23
CA VAL A 24 2.53 3.60 3.75
C VAL A 24 1.57 4.64 3.21
N GLY A 25 0.56 4.19 2.45
CA GLY A 25 -0.39 5.13 1.88
C GLY A 25 -1.47 4.41 1.11
N ARG A 26 -2.45 5.17 0.67
CA ARG A 26 -3.55 4.65 -0.13
C ARG A 26 -3.61 5.40 -1.44
N TYR A 27 -4.00 4.70 -2.49
CA TYR A 27 -3.98 5.26 -3.83
C TYR A 27 -5.22 4.84 -4.60
N ALA A 28 -5.53 5.59 -5.63
CA ALA A 28 -6.74 5.35 -6.41
C ALA A 28 -6.59 4.21 -7.39
N THR A 29 -5.39 3.99 -7.89
CA THR A 29 -5.17 2.94 -8.88
C THR A 29 -4.01 2.07 -8.47
N GLN A 30 -4.04 0.84 -8.97
CA GLN A 30 -2.97 -0.09 -8.71
C GLN A 30 -1.65 0.42 -9.28
N ASP A 31 -1.71 1.01 -10.45
CA ASP A 31 -0.52 1.50 -11.11
C ASP A 31 0.19 2.56 -10.29
N GLU A 32 -0.58 3.45 -9.72
CA GLU A 32 -0.01 4.49 -8.87
C GLU A 32 0.61 3.88 -7.62
N ALA A 33 -0.09 2.97 -6.99
CA ALA A 33 0.42 2.31 -5.80
C ALA A 33 1.70 1.53 -6.10
N GLN A 34 1.72 0.88 -7.25
CA GLN A 34 2.87 0.08 -7.63
C GLN A 34 4.10 0.96 -7.85
N ARG A 35 3.90 2.13 -8.44
CA ARG A 35 5.01 3.06 -8.64
C ARG A 35 5.59 3.51 -7.32
N ILE A 36 4.72 3.77 -6.35
CA ILE A 36 5.17 4.19 -5.04
C ILE A 36 5.95 3.06 -4.38
N ALA A 37 5.41 1.85 -4.43
CA ALA A 37 6.09 0.70 -3.83
C ALA A 37 7.46 0.47 -4.47
N ASP A 38 7.53 0.59 -5.79
CA ASP A 38 8.79 0.40 -6.49
C ASP A 38 9.82 1.45 -6.10
N GLY A 39 9.37 2.69 -5.97
CA GLY A 39 10.27 3.76 -5.57
C GLY A 39 10.84 3.55 -4.18
N LEU A 40 9.99 3.13 -3.27
CA LEU A 40 10.41 2.87 -1.91
C LEU A 40 11.35 1.67 -1.85
N HIS A 41 11.06 0.67 -2.66
CA HIS A 41 11.88 -0.53 -2.68
C HIS A 41 13.30 -0.23 -3.11
N ARG A 42 13.47 0.72 -3.99
CA ARG A 42 14.80 1.10 -4.41
C ARG A 42 15.60 1.71 -3.30
N HIS A 43 14.93 2.42 -2.39
CA HIS A 43 15.63 3.13 -1.34
C HIS A 43 15.77 2.32 -0.07
N GLY A 44 14.88 1.36 0.13
CA GLY A 44 14.90 0.60 1.37
C GLY A 44 15.16 -0.85 1.11
N HIS A 45 16.39 -1.23 1.00
CA HIS A 45 16.72 -2.59 0.65
C HIS A 45 16.31 -3.62 1.66
N GLU A 46 16.25 -3.22 2.88
CA GLU A 46 16.01 -4.20 3.91
C GLU A 46 14.57 -4.41 4.26
N GLN A 47 13.70 -3.71 3.57
CA GLN A 47 12.28 -3.81 3.86
C GLN A 47 11.54 -4.24 2.64
N LEU A 48 10.41 -4.88 2.88
CA LEU A 48 9.57 -5.34 1.78
C LEU A 48 8.45 -4.34 1.57
N TYR A 49 8.11 -4.13 0.32
CA TYR A 49 7.00 -3.26 -0.04
C TYR A 49 6.14 -3.98 -1.04
N TRP A 50 4.82 -3.89 -0.87
CA TRP A 50 3.93 -4.48 -1.85
C TRP A 50 2.61 -3.73 -1.86
N VAL A 51 1.79 -4.04 -2.85
CA VAL A 51 0.49 -3.42 -3.02
C VAL A 51 -0.59 -4.40 -2.62
N GLU A 52 -1.57 -3.94 -1.85
CA GLU A 52 -2.71 -4.75 -1.48
C GLU A 52 -3.98 -4.03 -1.81
N ARG A 53 -5.02 -4.79 -2.07
CA ARG A 53 -6.31 -4.20 -2.30
C ARG A 53 -7.07 -4.13 -1.00
N ALA A 54 -7.45 -2.93 -0.62
CA ALA A 54 -8.07 -2.71 0.67
C ALA A 54 -9.37 -3.48 0.83
N SER A 55 -10.15 -3.56 -0.23
CA SER A 55 -11.44 -4.21 -0.11
C SER A 55 -11.33 -5.69 0.13
N GLN A 56 -10.22 -6.29 -0.26
CA GLN A 56 -10.07 -7.71 -0.03
C GLN A 56 -9.78 -8.00 1.39
N SER A 57 -9.06 -7.14 2.05
CA SER A 57 -8.69 -7.43 3.42
C SER A 57 -9.86 -7.32 4.34
N ALA A 58 -10.91 -6.69 3.90
CA ALA A 58 -12.05 -6.54 4.76
C ALA A 58 -12.90 -7.77 4.84
N ARG A 59 -12.66 -8.74 4.09
CA ARG A 59 -13.52 -9.77 4.06
C ARG A 59 -13.32 -10.67 5.06
N PRO A 60 -14.16 -11.04 5.70
CA PRO A 60 -14.04 -12.08 6.66
C PRO A 60 -14.28 -13.35 6.01
#